data_1baab2e142b7916da2567b0e36223c3c
#
_entry.id   1baab2e142b7916da2567b0e36223c3c
#
_cell.length_a   1.000
_cell.length_b   1.000
_cell.length_c   1.000
_cell.angle_alpha   90.00
_cell.angle_beta   90.00
_cell.angle_gamma   90.00
#
_symmetry.space_group_name_H-M   'P 1'
#
loop_
_entity.id
_entity.type
_entity.pdbx_description
1 polymer ?
#
loop_
_entity_poly.entity_id
_entity_poly.type
_entity_poly.pdbx_seq_one_letter_code
_entity_poly.pdbx_strand_id
1 'polypeptide(L)'
;MAHVITNLCMHDGSCMEVCPVECIVPGKPVEEWPSYYIDPETCIDCGACVPECPYEAIFMEDEVPSDYEAYGDERMSMPEGTEGFDEEFESEDVDGVVWVLKATRVLDEGEVVDLTPAIQRNEDYFVEGPGYDALD
;
A
#
# COMPACT_ATOMS: atom_id res chain seq x y z
N MET A 1 0.70 5.69 17.79
CA MET A 1 0.95 5.93 16.36
C MET A 1 0.97 4.63 15.60
N ALA A 2 0.66 4.68 14.32
CA ALA A 2 0.57 3.49 13.50
C ALA A 2 1.56 3.57 12.33
N HIS A 3 1.76 2.45 11.65
CA HIS A 3 2.43 2.43 10.36
C HIS A 3 1.40 2.60 9.25
N VAL A 4 1.85 3.05 8.09
CA VAL A 4 1.01 3.35 6.94
C VAL A 4 1.61 2.68 5.70
N ILE A 5 0.76 2.01 4.92
CA ILE A 5 1.17 1.45 3.63
C ILE A 5 0.84 2.48 2.56
N THR A 6 1.86 2.90 1.82
CA THR A 6 1.72 3.93 0.79
C THR A 6 1.40 3.33 -0.59
N ASN A 7 1.23 4.21 -1.56
CA ASN A 7 0.94 3.82 -2.95
C ASN A 7 2.10 3.12 -3.66
N LEU A 8 3.24 2.98 -3.02
CA LEU A 8 4.36 2.18 -3.54
C LEU A 8 4.11 0.67 -3.38
N CYS A 9 3.09 0.29 -2.62
CA CYS A 9 2.70 -1.11 -2.42
C CYS A 9 2.19 -1.74 -3.71
N MET A 10 2.71 -2.93 -4.03
CA MET A 10 2.31 -3.70 -5.21
C MET A 10 1.46 -4.93 -4.87
N HIS A 11 0.81 -4.93 -3.71
CA HIS A 11 -0.17 -5.96 -3.33
C HIS A 11 0.42 -7.36 -3.15
N ASP A 12 1.67 -7.46 -2.68
CA ASP A 12 2.33 -8.77 -2.54
C ASP A 12 2.01 -9.52 -1.23
N GLY A 13 1.56 -8.82 -0.21
CA GLY A 13 1.07 -9.43 1.02
C GLY A 13 2.11 -9.93 2.03
N SER A 14 3.39 -9.77 1.77
CA SER A 14 4.43 -10.25 2.69
C SER A 14 4.36 -9.60 4.06
N CYS A 15 3.91 -8.34 4.14
CA CYS A 15 3.78 -7.63 5.40
C CYS A 15 2.70 -8.21 6.32
N MET A 16 1.64 -8.74 5.74
CA MET A 16 0.50 -9.26 6.50
C MET A 16 0.88 -10.44 7.38
N GLU A 17 1.80 -11.28 6.92
CA GLU A 17 2.19 -12.48 7.64
C GLU A 17 2.95 -12.23 8.94
N VAL A 18 3.59 -11.06 9.07
CA VAL A 18 4.42 -10.76 10.23
C VAL A 18 3.74 -9.87 11.26
N CYS A 19 2.53 -9.39 10.98
CA CYS A 19 1.82 -8.52 11.91
C CYS A 19 1.26 -9.33 13.09
N PRO A 20 1.74 -9.07 14.33
CA PRO A 20 1.31 -9.86 15.48
C PRO A 20 -0.12 -9.60 15.94
N VAL A 21 -0.70 -8.46 15.53
CA VAL A 21 -2.07 -8.10 15.89
C VAL A 21 -3.02 -8.20 14.69
N GLU A 22 -2.52 -8.67 13.56
CA GLU A 22 -3.31 -8.94 12.36
C GLU A 22 -4.12 -7.72 11.89
N CYS A 23 -3.51 -6.54 11.92
CA CYS A 23 -4.17 -5.29 11.51
C CYS A 23 -3.93 -4.91 10.05
N ILE A 24 -3.28 -5.78 9.28
CA ILE A 24 -2.99 -5.54 7.86
C ILE A 24 -3.87 -6.44 7.02
N VAL A 25 -4.60 -5.85 6.07
CA VAL A 25 -5.53 -6.59 5.20
C VAL A 25 -5.33 -6.19 3.74
N PRO A 26 -5.61 -7.13 2.80
CA PRO A 26 -5.51 -6.81 1.37
C PRO A 26 -6.60 -5.86 0.93
N GLY A 27 -6.28 -4.97 -0.01
CA GLY A 27 -7.28 -4.09 -0.61
C GLY A 27 -8.17 -4.86 -1.59
N LYS A 28 -9.47 -4.69 -1.48
CA LYS A 28 -10.47 -5.30 -2.37
C LYS A 28 -11.65 -4.35 -2.56
N PRO A 29 -12.17 -4.18 -3.77
CA PRO A 29 -11.58 -4.68 -5.02
C PRO A 29 -10.28 -3.94 -5.34
N VAL A 30 -9.37 -4.61 -6.01
CA VAL A 30 -8.03 -4.05 -6.30
C VAL A 30 -8.11 -2.83 -7.22
N GLU A 31 -9.17 -2.70 -8.00
CA GLU A 31 -9.39 -1.55 -8.87
C GLU A 31 -9.63 -0.26 -8.08
N GLU A 32 -10.21 -0.38 -6.89
CA GLU A 32 -10.53 0.76 -6.04
C GLU A 32 -9.52 0.91 -4.89
N TRP A 33 -9.05 -0.23 -4.37
CA TRP A 33 -8.13 -0.28 -3.23
C TRP A 33 -6.90 -1.12 -3.61
N PRO A 34 -5.95 -0.54 -4.39
CA PRO A 34 -4.85 -1.33 -4.99
C PRO A 34 -3.74 -1.75 -4.05
N SER A 35 -3.72 -1.25 -2.81
CA SER A 35 -2.67 -1.56 -1.84
C SER A 35 -3.17 -2.54 -0.79
N TYR A 36 -2.30 -2.92 0.13
CA TYR A 36 -2.69 -3.45 1.42
C TYR A 36 -2.87 -2.26 2.36
N TYR A 37 -3.60 -2.45 3.46
CA TYR A 37 -3.94 -1.34 4.37
C TYR A 37 -3.76 -1.76 5.81
N ILE A 38 -3.30 -0.82 6.64
CA ILE A 38 -3.09 -1.02 8.07
C ILE A 38 -4.17 -0.27 8.82
N ASP A 39 -4.86 -0.98 9.73
CA ASP A 39 -5.84 -0.36 10.62
C ASP A 39 -5.09 0.46 11.67
N PRO A 40 -5.20 1.79 11.63
CA PRO A 40 -4.43 2.64 12.56
C PRO A 40 -4.86 2.51 14.01
N GLU A 41 -6.07 2.03 14.27
CA GLU A 41 -6.55 1.84 15.64
C GLU A 41 -6.02 0.56 16.28
N THR A 42 -5.68 -0.45 15.47
CA THR A 42 -5.23 -1.75 15.95
C THR A 42 -3.72 -1.89 15.93
N CYS A 43 -3.04 -1.17 15.04
CA CYS A 43 -1.58 -1.23 14.89
C CYS A 43 -0.87 -0.83 16.19
N ILE A 44 0.04 -1.69 16.65
CA ILE A 44 0.82 -1.44 17.87
C ILE A 44 2.18 -0.80 17.59
N ASP A 45 2.41 -0.41 16.34
CA ASP A 45 3.63 0.29 15.92
C ASP A 45 4.91 -0.50 16.19
N CYS A 46 4.85 -1.83 16.04
CA CYS A 46 6.02 -2.69 16.30
C CYS A 46 7.06 -2.66 15.17
N GLY A 47 6.69 -2.22 13.98
CA GLY A 47 7.61 -2.09 12.85
C GLY A 47 8.01 -3.38 12.15
N ALA A 48 7.45 -4.52 12.54
CA ALA A 48 7.82 -5.81 11.94
C ALA A 48 7.53 -5.88 10.44
N CYS A 49 6.51 -5.17 9.98
CA CYS A 49 6.11 -5.17 8.57
C CYS A 49 7.08 -4.40 7.66
N VAL A 50 7.77 -3.39 8.21
CA VAL A 50 8.60 -2.49 7.38
C VAL A 50 9.66 -3.24 6.57
N PRO A 51 10.51 -4.09 7.17
CA PRO A 51 11.55 -4.77 6.39
C PRO A 51 11.01 -5.86 5.48
N GLU A 52 9.77 -6.28 5.67
CA GLU A 52 9.16 -7.34 4.87
C GLU A 52 8.63 -6.84 3.53
N CYS A 53 8.41 -5.53 3.39
CA CYS A 53 7.93 -4.98 2.13
C CYS A 53 9.08 -4.83 1.12
N PRO A 54 9.07 -5.59 0.00
CA PRO A 54 10.14 -5.50 -0.98
C PRO A 54 10.16 -4.18 -1.75
N TYR A 55 9.06 -3.42 -1.67
CA TYR A 55 8.92 -2.14 -2.36
C TYR A 55 9.14 -0.94 -1.44
N GLU A 56 9.49 -1.19 -0.18
CA GLU A 56 9.70 -0.14 0.82
C GLU A 56 8.54 0.85 0.91
N ALA A 57 7.31 0.31 0.87
CA ALA A 57 6.09 1.11 0.83
C ALA A 57 5.57 1.51 2.21
N ILE A 58 6.13 0.97 3.29
CA ILE A 58 5.59 1.13 4.64
C ILE A 58 6.44 2.12 5.43
N PHE A 59 5.76 3.11 6.04
CA PHE A 59 6.39 4.15 6.85
C PHE A 59 5.63 4.31 8.15
N MET A 60 6.28 4.88 9.17
CA MET A 60 5.57 5.35 10.35
C MET A 60 4.68 6.53 9.94
N GLU A 61 3.52 6.66 10.58
CA GLU A 61 2.53 7.67 10.23
C GLU A 61 3.10 9.09 10.16
N ASP A 62 3.98 9.44 11.08
CA ASP A 62 4.60 10.77 11.13
C ASP A 62 5.86 10.88 10.27
N GLU A 63 6.25 9.82 9.59
CA GLU A 63 7.41 9.81 8.71
C GLU A 63 7.06 9.63 7.24
N VAL A 64 5.76 9.51 6.91
CA VAL A 64 5.33 9.40 5.52
C VAL A 64 5.75 10.68 4.78
N PRO A 65 6.60 10.57 3.76
CA PRO A 65 7.15 11.76 3.12
C PRO A 65 6.14 12.47 2.21
N SER A 66 6.11 13.80 2.31
CA SER A 66 5.35 14.64 1.38
C SER A 66 6.18 15.00 0.15
N ASP A 67 7.47 14.71 0.20
CA ASP A 67 8.44 15.03 -0.84
C ASP A 67 9.36 13.83 -1.12
N TYR A 68 8.75 12.67 -1.32
CA TYR A 68 9.50 11.46 -1.64
C TYR A 68 10.18 11.59 -2.99
N GLU A 69 11.50 11.51 -2.99
CA GLU A 69 12.30 11.57 -4.23
C GLU A 69 12.58 10.15 -4.72
N ALA A 70 12.09 9.84 -5.91
CA ALA A 70 12.21 8.49 -6.47
C ALA A 70 13.61 8.21 -6.98
N TYR A 71 14.01 6.94 -6.87
CA TYR A 71 15.29 6.46 -7.42
C TYR A 71 15.19 6.15 -8.91
N GLY A 72 13.97 5.91 -9.41
CA GLY A 72 13.73 5.67 -10.83
C GLY A 72 13.23 4.27 -11.17
N ASP A 73 13.10 3.40 -10.18
CA ASP A 73 12.63 2.03 -10.38
C ASP A 73 11.38 1.67 -9.57
N GLU A 74 10.89 2.62 -8.78
CA GLU A 74 9.67 2.40 -8.01
C GLU A 74 8.44 2.48 -8.91
N ARG A 75 7.46 1.66 -8.60
CA ARG A 75 6.16 1.73 -9.28
C ARG A 75 5.10 2.17 -8.26
N MET A 76 4.26 3.09 -8.67
CA MET A 76 3.20 3.63 -7.82
C MET A 76 1.85 3.16 -8.36
N SER A 77 0.94 2.74 -7.48
CA SER A 77 -0.40 2.31 -7.87
C SER A 77 -1.46 3.25 -7.30
N MET A 78 -2.53 3.45 -8.09
CA MET A 78 -3.65 4.31 -7.71
C MET A 78 -4.95 3.59 -8.06
N PRO A 79 -6.11 4.08 -7.57
CA PRO A 79 -7.39 3.52 -8.00
C PRO A 79 -7.57 3.64 -9.51
N GLU A 80 -8.24 2.65 -10.11
CA GLU A 80 -8.50 2.64 -11.55
C GLU A 80 -9.18 3.94 -12.00
N GLY A 81 -8.73 4.50 -13.10
CA GLY A 81 -9.24 5.76 -13.62
C GLY A 81 -8.45 6.98 -13.19
N THR A 82 -7.40 6.81 -12.39
CA THR A 82 -6.54 7.92 -12.00
C THR A 82 -5.72 8.40 -13.19
N GLU A 83 -5.80 9.68 -13.49
CA GLU A 83 -5.06 10.27 -14.61
C GLU A 83 -3.56 10.11 -14.43
N GLY A 84 -2.88 9.68 -15.48
CA GLY A 84 -1.44 9.46 -15.47
C GLY A 84 -1.01 8.08 -14.99
N PHE A 85 -1.95 7.25 -14.54
CA PHE A 85 -1.68 5.90 -14.04
C PHE A 85 -2.47 4.92 -14.91
N ASP A 86 -1.93 4.56 -16.07
CA ASP A 86 -2.61 3.76 -17.08
C ASP A 86 -1.86 2.48 -17.46
N GLU A 87 -0.84 2.10 -16.70
CA GLU A 87 -0.09 0.87 -16.93
C GLU A 87 -0.61 -0.24 -16.05
N GLU A 88 -0.73 -1.44 -16.59
CA GLU A 88 -1.11 -2.61 -15.82
C GLU A 88 0.13 -3.30 -15.27
N PHE A 89 0.02 -3.80 -14.04
CA PHE A 89 1.07 -4.54 -13.39
C PHE A 89 0.49 -5.79 -12.75
N GLU A 90 1.03 -6.96 -13.08
CA GLU A 90 0.63 -8.21 -12.46
C GLU A 90 1.53 -8.50 -11.26
N SER A 91 0.90 -8.71 -10.11
CA SER A 91 1.60 -9.01 -8.86
C SER A 91 1.11 -10.35 -8.33
N GLU A 92 2.05 -11.21 -7.96
CA GLU A 92 1.73 -12.47 -7.30
C GLU A 92 1.97 -12.30 -5.81
N ASP A 93 0.96 -12.60 -5.00
CA ASP A 93 1.10 -12.48 -3.55
C ASP A 93 1.77 -13.73 -2.95
N VAL A 94 1.96 -13.71 -1.63
CA VAL A 94 2.64 -14.81 -0.92
C VAL A 94 1.88 -16.13 -0.98
N ASP A 95 0.59 -16.09 -1.30
CA ASP A 95 -0.25 -17.28 -1.45
C ASP A 95 -0.31 -17.77 -2.89
N GLY A 96 0.38 -17.11 -3.80
CA GLY A 96 0.40 -17.46 -5.21
C GLY A 96 -0.77 -16.92 -6.02
N VAL A 97 -1.57 -16.04 -5.45
CA VAL A 97 -2.69 -15.41 -6.16
C VAL A 97 -2.16 -14.23 -6.98
N VAL A 98 -2.56 -14.18 -8.25
CA VAL A 98 -2.16 -13.10 -9.14
C VAL A 98 -3.19 -11.97 -9.08
N TRP A 99 -2.71 -10.76 -8.82
CA TRP A 99 -3.51 -9.54 -8.79
C TRP A 99 -3.09 -8.65 -9.96
N VAL A 100 -4.06 -8.05 -10.64
CA VAL A 100 -3.78 -7.11 -11.72
C VAL A 100 -4.07 -5.70 -11.24
N LEU A 101 -3.02 -4.91 -11.12
CA LEU A 101 -3.12 -3.49 -10.75
C LEU A 101 -3.23 -2.70 -12.05
N LYS A 102 -4.37 -2.07 -12.28
CA LYS A 102 -4.69 -1.46 -13.57
C LYS A 102 -4.26 0.00 -13.71
N ALA A 103 -3.95 0.65 -12.61
CA ALA A 103 -3.57 2.06 -12.62
C ALA A 103 -2.22 2.22 -11.91
N THR A 104 -1.15 1.92 -12.63
CA THR A 104 0.21 2.02 -12.10
C THR A 104 1.07 2.90 -13.01
N ARG A 105 2.19 3.36 -12.49
CA ARG A 105 3.18 4.12 -13.23
C ARG A 105 4.55 3.95 -12.56
N VAL A 106 5.58 3.76 -13.38
CA VAL A 106 6.95 3.78 -12.88
C VAL A 106 7.37 5.24 -12.65
N LEU A 107 7.96 5.52 -11.51
CA LEU A 107 8.43 6.86 -11.17
C LEU A 107 9.79 7.11 -11.84
N ASP A 108 9.99 8.34 -12.33
CA ASP A 108 11.26 8.73 -12.93
C ASP A 108 12.30 9.05 -11.86
N GLU A 109 13.56 8.81 -12.17
CA GLU A 109 14.66 9.17 -11.25
C GLU A 109 14.60 10.66 -10.93
N GLY A 110 14.58 10.98 -9.63
CA GLY A 110 14.50 12.35 -9.15
C GLY A 110 13.09 12.93 -9.13
N GLU A 111 12.09 12.16 -9.53
CA GLU A 111 10.69 12.61 -9.45
C GLU A 111 10.27 12.71 -7.99
N VAL A 112 9.62 13.80 -7.62
CA VAL A 112 9.13 14.03 -6.26
C VAL A 112 7.63 13.79 -6.20
N VAL A 113 7.20 12.92 -5.28
CA VAL A 113 5.77 12.61 -5.09
C VAL A 113 5.40 12.78 -3.62
N ASP A 114 4.13 13.11 -3.38
CA ASP A 114 3.58 13.24 -2.04
C ASP A 114 2.89 11.91 -1.68
N LEU A 115 3.41 11.22 -0.67
CA LEU A 115 2.84 9.94 -0.20
C LEU A 115 1.91 10.12 0.99
N THR A 116 1.77 11.33 1.52
CA THR A 116 0.95 11.57 2.73
C THR A 116 -0.54 11.27 2.56
N PRO A 117 -1.17 11.36 1.38
CA PRO A 117 -2.57 10.95 1.24
C PRO A 117 -2.83 9.50 1.63
N ALA A 118 -1.80 8.65 1.64
CA ALA A 118 -1.92 7.25 2.06
C ALA A 118 -2.31 7.13 3.54
N ILE A 119 -2.00 8.10 4.37
CA ILE A 119 -2.37 8.10 5.79
C ILE A 119 -3.90 8.02 5.91
N GLN A 120 -4.59 8.89 5.18
CA GLN A 120 -6.05 8.92 5.18
C GLN A 120 -6.64 7.69 4.51
N ARG A 121 -6.00 7.19 3.44
CA ARG A 121 -6.47 6.01 2.71
C ARG A 121 -6.46 4.76 3.60
N ASN A 122 -5.42 4.60 4.42
CA ASN A 122 -5.36 3.45 5.34
C ASN A 122 -6.51 3.51 6.36
N GLU A 123 -6.81 4.68 6.87
CA GLU A 123 -7.95 4.88 7.77
C GLU A 123 -9.28 4.64 7.05
N ASP A 124 -9.45 5.22 5.86
CA ASP A 124 -10.68 5.13 5.09
C ASP A 124 -11.03 3.70 4.72
N TYR A 125 -10.04 2.85 4.50
CA TYR A 125 -10.29 1.47 4.12
C TYR A 125 -11.10 0.72 5.19
N PHE A 126 -10.90 1.05 6.45
CA PHE A 126 -11.61 0.41 7.56
C PHE A 126 -12.90 1.12 7.94
N VAL A 127 -13.16 2.31 7.40
CA VAL A 127 -14.38 3.08 7.63
C VAL A 127 -15.31 2.99 6.43
N GLU A 128 -14.81 3.25 5.23
CA GLU A 128 -15.59 3.31 3.99
C GLU A 128 -15.42 2.10 3.09
N GLY A 129 -14.25 1.43 3.17
CA GLY A 129 -13.97 0.24 2.40
C GLY A 129 -14.39 -1.02 3.16
N PRO A 130 -14.08 -2.20 2.61
CA PRO A 130 -14.45 -3.46 3.26
C PRO A 130 -13.68 -3.76 4.55
N GLY A 131 -12.50 -3.15 4.76
CA GLY A 131 -11.73 -3.39 5.98
C GLY A 131 -11.48 -4.87 6.21
N TYR A 132 -11.76 -5.33 7.44
CA TYR A 132 -11.55 -6.73 7.80
C TYR A 132 -12.46 -7.71 7.04
N ASP A 133 -13.54 -7.23 6.43
CA ASP A 133 -14.40 -8.09 5.60
C ASP A 133 -13.66 -8.60 4.36
N ALA A 134 -12.59 -7.94 3.96
CA ALA A 134 -11.76 -8.38 2.85
C ALA A 134 -11.03 -9.70 3.13
N LEU A 135 -10.96 -10.13 4.39
CA LEU A 135 -10.34 -11.40 4.78
C LEU A 135 -11.25 -12.60 4.53
N ASP A 136 -12.52 -12.39 4.28
CA ASP A 136 -13.51 -13.45 4.05
C ASP A 136 -13.58 -13.91 2.59
#